data_04f75d9529aa25ad7c4367e785e6dd95
#
_entry.id   04f75d9529aa25ad7c4367e785e6dd95
#
_cell.length_a   1.000
_cell.length_b   1.000
_cell.length_c   1.000
_cell.angle_alpha   90.00
_cell.angle_beta   90.00
_cell.angle_gamma   90.00
#
_symmetry.space_group_name_H-M   'P 1'
#
loop_
_entity.id
_entity.type
_entity.pdbx_description
1 polymer ?
#
loop_
_entity_poly.entity_id
_entity_poly.type
_entity_poly.pdbx_seq_one_letter_code
_entity_poly.pdbx_strand_id
1 'polypeptide(L)'
;YAGGASAEHPPGFYGPADALTAVNALTPDAQLNAIDLSGLKLMLDPLRKAEPLDLRPSLVTLALVLLIVDALVSFWLSGAFRRGWRRPAAAACLALMLGGLAAFNPNPAQAQGAPVNPRDRDAALQTRLAYVVSGDARVDEASQLGLSALSRALAARTTLTPGEPMAIDPARDELAFYPLIYWPIVADRPLPSAEAITRISNYMKQGGTVLFDTRDALTSRSGGESSPEQLWLRRLLANVDVPELEPVPRDHVLTKTFYLLDSFVGRTAAGQMWIEALPPEAERANRPVRSGDNVSPILITSNDLAGAWAVSRNGDPLFPLTPGTGRQREMAIRAGVNIVLYTLTGNYKADQVHVRDLLERLAH
;
A
#
# COMPACT_ATOMS: atom_id res chain seq x y z
N TYR A 1 -4.27 6.08 -44.29
CA TYR A 1 -5.63 6.57 -44.05
C TYR A 1 -5.59 7.73 -43.06
N ALA A 2 -6.08 8.88 -43.46
CA ALA A 2 -6.05 10.11 -42.64
C ALA A 2 -7.46 10.54 -42.17
N GLY A 3 -8.46 9.62 -42.22
CA GLY A 3 -9.84 9.88 -41.84
C GLY A 3 -10.17 9.40 -40.42
N GLY A 4 -11.25 9.95 -39.83
CA GLY A 4 -11.80 9.44 -38.57
C GLY A 4 -12.54 8.10 -38.75
N ALA A 5 -12.93 7.49 -37.62
CA ALA A 5 -13.71 6.25 -37.63
C ALA A 5 -15.06 6.45 -38.34
N SER A 6 -15.46 5.48 -39.16
CA SER A 6 -16.72 5.45 -39.90
C SER A 6 -17.28 4.03 -39.94
N ALA A 7 -18.51 3.87 -40.44
CA ALA A 7 -19.10 2.55 -40.61
C ALA A 7 -18.29 1.64 -41.55
N GLU A 8 -17.64 2.23 -42.55
CA GLU A 8 -16.79 1.51 -43.51
C GLU A 8 -15.37 1.24 -42.98
N HIS A 9 -14.92 2.10 -42.05
CA HIS A 9 -13.64 2.00 -41.38
C HIS A 9 -13.85 2.13 -39.87
N PRO A 10 -14.23 1.06 -39.18
CA PRO A 10 -14.43 1.07 -37.73
C PRO A 10 -13.14 1.36 -37.00
N PRO A 11 -13.19 1.75 -35.70
CA PRO A 11 -11.99 1.94 -34.90
C PRO A 11 -11.07 0.74 -34.94
N GLY A 12 -9.76 0.94 -35.16
CA GLY A 12 -8.80 -0.15 -35.30
C GLY A 12 -7.46 0.32 -35.87
N PHE A 13 -6.61 -0.63 -36.21
CA PHE A 13 -5.32 -0.37 -36.86
C PHE A 13 -5.41 -0.69 -38.33
N TYR A 14 -5.01 0.26 -39.17
CA TYR A 14 -5.04 0.18 -40.63
C TYR A 14 -3.66 0.45 -41.23
N GLY A 15 -3.29 -0.29 -42.24
CA GLY A 15 -2.03 -0.13 -42.98
C GLY A 15 -1.23 -1.43 -43.08
N PRO A 16 -0.07 -1.38 -43.75
CA PRO A 16 0.84 -2.49 -43.81
C PRO A 16 1.44 -2.81 -42.45
N ALA A 17 1.89 -4.05 -42.22
CA ALA A 17 2.33 -4.54 -40.92
C ALA A 17 3.48 -3.74 -40.27
N ASP A 18 4.22 -3.03 -41.07
CA ASP A 18 5.36 -2.17 -40.67
C ASP A 18 4.99 -0.70 -40.47
N ALA A 19 3.76 -0.28 -40.87
CA ALA A 19 3.29 1.10 -40.76
C ALA A 19 1.81 1.18 -40.44
N LEU A 20 1.41 0.60 -39.30
CA LEU A 20 0.02 0.64 -38.82
C LEU A 20 -0.36 2.03 -38.32
N THR A 21 -1.48 2.56 -38.82
CA THR A 21 -2.09 3.81 -38.34
C THR A 21 -3.33 3.50 -37.50
N ALA A 22 -3.40 4.04 -36.30
CA ALA A 22 -4.56 3.90 -35.43
C ALA A 22 -5.71 4.83 -35.87
N VAL A 23 -6.90 4.27 -36.05
CA VAL A 23 -8.13 5.03 -36.25
C VAL A 23 -8.96 4.93 -34.96
N ASN A 24 -9.08 6.04 -34.26
CA ASN A 24 -9.80 6.09 -32.98
C ASN A 24 -11.29 6.47 -33.19
N ALA A 25 -12.13 5.93 -32.33
CA ALA A 25 -13.56 6.29 -32.32
C ALA A 25 -13.80 7.74 -31.90
N LEU A 26 -12.93 8.28 -31.05
CA LEU A 26 -13.02 9.63 -30.51
C LEU A 26 -11.82 10.45 -30.96
N THR A 27 -12.07 11.68 -31.35
CA THR A 27 -11.00 12.68 -31.57
C THR A 27 -10.52 13.25 -30.25
N PRO A 28 -9.30 13.83 -30.14
CA PRO A 28 -8.82 14.45 -28.91
C PRO A 28 -9.75 15.53 -28.33
N ASP A 29 -10.52 16.19 -29.20
CA ASP A 29 -11.45 17.27 -28.83
C ASP A 29 -12.91 16.79 -28.67
N ALA A 30 -13.15 15.48 -28.70
CA ALA A 30 -14.50 14.94 -28.59
C ALA A 30 -15.09 15.20 -27.20
N GLN A 31 -16.21 15.87 -27.14
CA GLN A 31 -16.99 16.05 -25.92
C GLN A 31 -18.02 14.92 -25.80
N LEU A 32 -17.93 14.18 -24.68
CA LEU A 32 -18.90 13.14 -24.36
C LEU A 32 -20.12 13.79 -23.72
N ASN A 33 -21.25 13.71 -24.41
CA ASN A 33 -22.55 14.10 -23.88
C ASN A 33 -23.29 12.89 -23.33
N ALA A 34 -24.07 13.10 -22.27
CA ALA A 34 -24.94 12.05 -21.75
C ALA A 34 -25.92 11.58 -22.85
N ILE A 35 -26.14 10.26 -22.95
CA ILE A 35 -27.09 9.69 -23.90
C ILE A 35 -28.48 10.18 -23.53
N ASP A 36 -29.20 10.75 -24.49
CA ASP A 36 -30.61 11.09 -24.34
C ASP A 36 -31.46 9.80 -24.41
N LEU A 37 -31.97 9.40 -23.26
CA LEU A 37 -32.79 8.21 -23.09
C LEU A 37 -34.29 8.54 -23.09
N SER A 38 -34.70 9.77 -23.34
CA SER A 38 -36.10 10.23 -23.26
C SER A 38 -37.05 9.52 -24.23
N GLY A 39 -36.54 9.01 -25.36
CA GLY A 39 -37.29 8.22 -26.33
C GLY A 39 -37.51 6.74 -26.02
N LEU A 40 -36.86 6.24 -24.95
CA LEU A 40 -36.91 4.84 -24.55
C LEU A 40 -37.78 4.68 -23.30
N LYS A 41 -38.69 3.73 -23.26
CA LYS A 41 -39.45 3.35 -22.06
C LYS A 41 -38.52 2.54 -21.13
N LEU A 42 -37.55 3.22 -20.49
CA LEU A 42 -36.60 2.61 -19.57
C LEU A 42 -36.93 2.99 -18.14
N MET A 43 -36.82 2.05 -17.25
CA MET A 43 -36.82 2.29 -15.82
C MET A 43 -35.36 2.51 -15.41
N LEU A 44 -34.97 3.78 -15.19
CA LEU A 44 -33.65 4.13 -14.71
C LEU A 44 -33.60 3.91 -13.20
N ASP A 45 -32.98 2.83 -12.77
CA ASP A 45 -32.70 2.60 -11.36
C ASP A 45 -31.23 2.98 -11.09
N PRO A 46 -30.97 4.00 -10.23
CA PRO A 46 -29.61 4.35 -9.90
C PRO A 46 -28.92 3.20 -9.17
N LEU A 47 -27.67 2.94 -9.50
CA LEU A 47 -26.86 1.94 -8.81
C LEU A 47 -26.76 2.33 -7.34
N ARG A 48 -27.63 1.75 -6.50
CA ARG A 48 -27.61 1.97 -5.06
C ARG A 48 -26.50 1.10 -4.48
N LYS A 49 -25.53 1.70 -3.81
CA LYS A 49 -24.68 0.94 -2.90
C LYS A 49 -25.61 0.32 -1.85
N ALA A 50 -25.75 -1.00 -1.87
CA ALA A 50 -26.44 -1.72 -0.80
C ALA A 50 -25.67 -1.40 0.50
N GLU A 51 -26.32 -0.69 1.41
CA GLU A 51 -25.77 -0.50 2.75
C GLU A 51 -25.69 -1.89 3.40
N PRO A 52 -24.53 -2.31 3.90
CA PRO A 52 -24.42 -3.60 4.57
C PRO A 52 -25.35 -3.61 5.79
N LEU A 53 -26.27 -4.55 5.83
CA LEU A 53 -27.16 -4.72 6.97
C LEU A 53 -26.32 -5.20 8.17
N ASP A 54 -26.15 -4.32 9.17
CA ASP A 54 -25.45 -4.68 10.40
C ASP A 54 -26.35 -5.54 11.29
N LEU A 55 -26.10 -6.84 11.30
CA LEU A 55 -26.84 -7.81 12.11
C LEU A 55 -26.34 -7.89 13.56
N ARG A 56 -25.24 -7.22 13.90
CA ARG A 56 -24.65 -7.29 15.26
C ARG A 56 -25.63 -6.88 16.36
N PRO A 57 -26.36 -5.76 16.27
CA PRO A 57 -27.29 -5.38 17.30
C PRO A 57 -28.39 -6.42 17.51
N SER A 58 -28.92 -6.98 16.42
CA SER A 58 -29.99 -8.00 16.47
C SER A 58 -29.51 -9.31 17.08
N LEU A 59 -28.28 -9.73 16.79
CA LEU A 59 -27.68 -10.94 17.34
C LEU A 59 -27.36 -10.77 18.84
N VAL A 60 -26.88 -9.60 19.24
CA VAL A 60 -26.59 -9.31 20.65
C VAL A 60 -27.88 -9.26 21.48
N THR A 61 -28.95 -8.64 20.97
CA THR A 61 -30.27 -8.65 21.65
C THR A 61 -30.86 -10.04 21.76
N LEU A 62 -30.73 -10.86 20.70
CA LEU A 62 -31.19 -12.26 20.76
C LEU A 62 -30.40 -13.07 21.80
N ALA A 63 -29.10 -12.92 21.87
CA ALA A 63 -28.23 -13.58 22.83
C ALA A 63 -28.62 -13.17 24.29
N LEU A 64 -28.88 -11.88 24.52
CA LEU A 64 -29.29 -11.36 25.79
C LEU A 64 -30.66 -11.94 26.22
N VAL A 65 -31.63 -11.99 25.30
CA VAL A 65 -32.95 -12.59 25.57
C VAL A 65 -32.84 -14.07 25.94
N LEU A 66 -32.02 -14.83 25.20
CA LEU A 66 -31.79 -16.25 25.51
C LEU A 66 -31.12 -16.44 26.86
N LEU A 67 -30.19 -15.60 27.24
CA LEU A 67 -29.54 -15.63 28.55
C LEU A 67 -30.53 -15.32 29.69
N ILE A 68 -31.45 -14.36 29.47
CA ILE A 68 -32.53 -14.07 30.44
C ILE A 68 -33.46 -15.26 30.57
N VAL A 69 -33.86 -15.89 29.47
CA VAL A 69 -34.73 -17.08 29.49
C VAL A 69 -34.05 -18.22 30.23
N ASP A 70 -32.77 -18.49 29.97
CA ASP A 70 -31.98 -19.52 30.65
C ASP A 70 -31.91 -19.23 32.16
N ALA A 71 -31.64 -18.00 32.58
CA ALA A 71 -31.62 -17.60 33.94
C ALA A 71 -32.98 -17.80 34.63
N LEU A 72 -34.11 -17.48 33.96
CA LEU A 72 -35.45 -17.69 34.45
C LEU A 72 -35.80 -19.18 34.60
N VAL A 73 -35.44 -20.01 33.63
CA VAL A 73 -35.63 -21.46 33.67
C VAL A 73 -34.80 -22.08 34.81
N SER A 74 -33.53 -21.69 34.92
CA SER A 74 -32.66 -22.15 36.02
C SER A 74 -33.20 -21.75 37.38
N PHE A 75 -33.72 -20.53 37.52
CA PHE A 75 -34.34 -20.05 38.73
C PHE A 75 -35.64 -20.81 39.05
N TRP A 76 -36.43 -21.15 38.06
CA TRP A 76 -37.64 -21.96 38.20
C TRP A 76 -37.33 -23.40 38.64
N LEU A 77 -36.33 -24.03 37.99
CA LEU A 77 -35.86 -25.40 38.31
C LEU A 77 -35.22 -25.49 39.69
N SER A 78 -34.56 -24.45 40.17
CA SER A 78 -33.96 -24.40 41.51
C SER A 78 -34.97 -24.41 42.66
N GLY A 79 -36.27 -24.35 42.34
CA GLY A 79 -37.36 -24.35 43.34
C GLY A 79 -37.44 -23.09 44.19
N ALA A 80 -36.76 -22.01 43.78
CA ALA A 80 -36.73 -20.76 44.52
C ALA A 80 -38.13 -20.12 44.70
N PHE A 81 -39.06 -20.46 43.83
CA PHE A 81 -40.49 -20.07 43.97
C PHE A 81 -41.20 -20.73 45.16
N ARG A 82 -40.74 -21.86 45.65
CA ARG A 82 -41.39 -22.64 46.76
C ARG A 82 -40.85 -22.30 48.15
N ARG A 83 -39.67 -21.65 48.24
CA ARG A 83 -39.09 -21.18 49.50
C ARG A 83 -39.34 -19.68 49.61
N GLY A 84 -40.22 -19.27 50.57
CA GLY A 84 -40.68 -17.92 50.80
C GLY A 84 -39.64 -16.82 50.47
N TRP A 85 -39.94 -16.07 49.46
CA TRP A 85 -39.10 -15.03 48.89
C TRP A 85 -38.84 -13.90 49.89
N ARG A 86 -37.64 -13.77 50.39
CA ARG A 86 -37.24 -12.56 51.11
C ARG A 86 -37.15 -11.41 50.09
N ARG A 87 -38.15 -10.54 50.13
CA ARG A 87 -38.40 -9.42 49.24
C ARG A 87 -37.21 -8.53 48.81
N PRO A 88 -36.09 -8.38 49.59
CA PRO A 88 -35.01 -7.49 49.15
C PRO A 88 -34.13 -8.03 48.02
N ALA A 89 -33.95 -9.35 47.90
CA ALA A 89 -33.07 -9.91 46.89
C ALA A 89 -33.64 -9.84 45.45
N ALA A 90 -34.95 -10.02 45.32
CA ALA A 90 -35.65 -9.91 44.05
C ALA A 90 -35.76 -8.49 43.52
N ALA A 91 -35.99 -7.56 44.43
CA ALA A 91 -36.00 -6.14 44.08
C ALA A 91 -34.62 -5.66 43.64
N ALA A 92 -33.55 -6.19 44.24
CA ALA A 92 -32.18 -5.89 43.84
C ALA A 92 -31.83 -6.48 42.45
N CYS A 93 -32.26 -7.70 42.14
CA CYS A 93 -32.05 -8.29 40.80
C CYS A 93 -32.87 -7.55 39.72
N LEU A 94 -34.11 -7.16 40.03
CA LEU A 94 -34.95 -6.39 39.12
C LEU A 94 -34.42 -4.97 38.92
N ALA A 95 -33.90 -4.35 39.97
CA ALA A 95 -33.26 -3.03 39.88
C ALA A 95 -31.95 -3.07 39.09
N LEU A 96 -31.12 -4.13 39.20
CA LEU A 96 -29.92 -4.35 38.39
C LEU A 96 -30.27 -4.63 36.92
N MET A 97 -31.34 -5.38 36.64
CA MET A 97 -31.80 -5.59 35.25
C MET A 97 -32.37 -4.31 34.65
N LEU A 98 -33.17 -3.56 35.35
CA LEU A 98 -33.72 -2.29 34.87
C LEU A 98 -32.64 -1.20 34.79
N GLY A 99 -31.69 -1.17 35.70
CA GLY A 99 -30.54 -0.29 35.67
C GLY A 99 -29.59 -0.62 34.53
N GLY A 100 -29.42 -1.90 34.24
CA GLY A 100 -28.67 -2.37 33.06
C GLY A 100 -29.33 -1.97 31.72
N LEU A 101 -30.65 -2.10 31.62
CA LEU A 101 -31.42 -1.64 30.45
C LEU A 101 -31.41 -0.10 30.28
N ALA A 102 -31.41 0.65 31.36
CA ALA A 102 -31.35 2.11 31.34
C ALA A 102 -29.93 2.62 31.04
N ALA A 103 -28.89 1.87 31.41
CA ALA A 103 -27.50 2.14 31.02
C ALA A 103 -27.21 1.79 29.55
N PHE A 104 -28.01 0.91 28.96
CA PHE A 104 -28.06 0.67 27.52
C PHE A 104 -29.03 1.62 26.82
N ASN A 105 -28.94 2.92 27.08
CA ASN A 105 -29.23 3.87 26.03
C ASN A 105 -28.12 3.69 25.00
N PRO A 106 -28.41 3.23 23.77
CA PRO A 106 -27.53 3.49 22.67
C PRO A 106 -27.66 4.99 22.38
N ASN A 107 -27.02 5.83 23.21
CA ASN A 107 -26.50 7.04 22.60
C ASN A 107 -25.73 6.49 21.41
N PRO A 108 -26.08 6.86 20.15
CA PRO A 108 -25.11 6.67 19.11
C PRO A 108 -23.85 7.31 19.69
N ALA A 109 -22.89 6.49 20.04
CA ALA A 109 -21.56 6.99 20.27
C ALA A 109 -21.28 7.68 18.95
N GLN A 110 -21.61 8.95 18.88
CA GLN A 110 -20.93 9.84 17.99
C GLN A 110 -19.49 9.62 18.42
N ALA A 111 -18.83 8.74 17.69
CA ALA A 111 -17.41 8.81 17.61
C ALA A 111 -17.17 10.26 17.18
N GLN A 112 -17.02 11.12 18.16
CA GLN A 112 -16.36 12.41 18.00
C GLN A 112 -14.93 12.00 17.72
N GLY A 113 -14.75 11.39 16.51
CA GLY A 113 -13.46 11.22 15.93
C GLY A 113 -12.86 12.61 15.93
N ALA A 114 -11.71 12.75 16.56
CA ALA A 114 -10.88 13.93 16.38
C ALA A 114 -11.01 14.32 14.90
N PRO A 115 -11.17 15.62 14.58
CA PRO A 115 -11.42 16.05 13.21
C PRO A 115 -10.38 15.38 12.32
N VAL A 116 -10.86 14.44 11.49
CA VAL A 116 -9.99 13.65 10.60
C VAL A 116 -9.31 14.68 9.72
N ASN A 117 -7.99 14.74 9.83
CA ASN A 117 -7.21 15.62 9.00
C ASN A 117 -7.60 15.35 7.52
N PRO A 118 -7.96 16.36 6.73
CA PRO A 118 -8.32 16.17 5.33
C PRO A 118 -7.26 15.38 4.54
N ARG A 119 -5.98 15.53 4.89
CA ARG A 119 -4.86 14.78 4.32
C ARG A 119 -4.97 13.28 4.58
N ASP A 120 -5.30 12.89 5.81
CA ASP A 120 -5.42 11.49 6.22
C ASP A 120 -6.63 10.83 5.54
N ARG A 121 -7.72 11.59 5.40
CA ARG A 121 -8.91 11.15 4.66
C ARG A 121 -8.57 10.89 3.19
N ASP A 122 -7.87 11.80 2.52
CA ASP A 122 -7.48 11.66 1.12
C ASP A 122 -6.48 10.50 0.94
N ALA A 123 -5.58 10.29 1.89
CA ALA A 123 -4.65 9.17 1.89
C ALA A 123 -5.36 7.82 2.10
N ALA A 124 -6.43 7.78 2.90
CA ALA A 124 -7.23 6.58 3.12
C ALA A 124 -8.15 6.20 1.94
N LEU A 125 -8.56 7.19 1.13
CA LEU A 125 -9.48 6.96 0.01
C LEU A 125 -8.79 6.51 -1.28
N GLN A 126 -7.50 6.78 -1.44
CA GLN A 126 -6.72 6.43 -2.64
C GLN A 126 -5.36 5.90 -2.23
N THR A 127 -4.87 4.88 -2.92
CA THR A 127 -3.49 4.44 -2.76
C THR A 127 -2.54 5.58 -3.15
N ARG A 128 -1.68 6.00 -2.24
CA ARG A 128 -0.70 7.07 -2.48
C ARG A 128 0.70 6.60 -2.11
N LEU A 129 1.67 7.03 -2.88
CA LEU A 129 3.07 6.90 -2.51
C LEU A 129 3.45 8.06 -1.59
N ALA A 130 4.38 7.84 -0.68
CA ALA A 130 4.87 8.87 0.20
C ALA A 130 6.40 8.98 0.16
N TYR A 131 6.92 10.16 0.46
CA TYR A 131 8.34 10.35 0.68
C TYR A 131 8.57 11.16 1.96
N VAL A 132 9.63 10.79 2.66
CA VAL A 132 10.06 11.52 3.85
C VAL A 132 10.73 12.82 3.43
N VAL A 133 10.28 13.94 4.01
CA VAL A 133 10.88 15.25 3.78
C VAL A 133 12.32 15.25 4.30
N SER A 134 13.27 15.43 3.39
CA SER A 134 14.69 15.44 3.72
C SER A 134 15.17 16.79 4.29
N GLY A 135 14.43 17.87 3.99
CA GLY A 135 14.79 19.23 4.27
C GLY A 135 15.81 19.83 3.29
N ASP A 136 16.22 19.08 2.25
CA ASP A 136 16.92 19.60 1.08
C ASP A 136 15.89 19.77 -0.04
N ALA A 137 15.68 21.03 -0.45
CA ALA A 137 14.64 21.36 -1.43
C ALA A 137 14.81 20.63 -2.78
N ARG A 138 16.05 20.38 -3.21
CA ARG A 138 16.31 19.68 -4.48
C ARG A 138 16.01 18.20 -4.39
N VAL A 139 16.30 17.60 -3.24
CA VAL A 139 16.02 16.19 -2.95
C VAL A 139 14.53 15.98 -2.80
N ASP A 140 13.85 16.88 -2.11
CA ASP A 140 12.41 16.82 -1.89
C ASP A 140 11.65 17.03 -3.21
N GLU A 141 12.08 17.98 -4.06
CA GLU A 141 11.53 18.18 -5.41
C GLU A 141 11.75 16.95 -6.30
N ALA A 142 12.96 16.38 -6.30
CA ALA A 142 13.28 15.18 -7.05
C ALA A 142 12.41 13.99 -6.61
N SER A 143 12.20 13.84 -5.30
CA SER A 143 11.36 12.80 -4.72
C SER A 143 9.89 12.97 -5.13
N GLN A 144 9.36 14.18 -5.01
CA GLN A 144 7.99 14.49 -5.41
C GLN A 144 7.77 14.22 -6.91
N LEU A 145 8.60 14.77 -7.77
CA LEU A 145 8.45 14.63 -9.23
C LEU A 145 8.70 13.20 -9.70
N GLY A 146 9.67 12.51 -9.06
CA GLY A 146 9.94 11.11 -9.33
C GLY A 146 8.77 10.20 -8.97
N LEU A 147 8.23 10.33 -7.79
CA LEU A 147 7.07 9.55 -7.36
C LEU A 147 5.80 9.91 -8.12
N SER A 148 5.60 11.20 -8.52
CA SER A 148 4.50 11.58 -9.40
C SER A 148 4.62 10.92 -10.78
N ALA A 149 5.82 10.85 -11.33
CA ALA A 149 6.05 10.15 -12.60
C ALA A 149 5.82 8.64 -12.47
N LEU A 150 6.26 8.04 -11.36
CA LEU A 150 5.99 6.63 -11.06
C LEU A 150 4.48 6.36 -10.88
N SER A 151 3.74 7.24 -10.19
CA SER A 151 2.29 7.13 -10.04
C SER A 151 1.58 7.17 -11.40
N ARG A 152 1.99 8.05 -12.31
CA ARG A 152 1.47 8.08 -13.69
C ARG A 152 1.82 6.81 -14.46
N ALA A 153 3.04 6.29 -14.30
CA ALA A 153 3.44 5.04 -14.94
C ALA A 153 2.62 3.84 -14.43
N LEU A 154 2.33 3.78 -13.13
CA LEU A 154 1.45 2.76 -12.53
C LEU A 154 0.04 2.86 -13.12
N ALA A 155 -0.55 4.05 -13.18
CA ALA A 155 -1.88 4.26 -13.75
C ALA A 155 -1.95 3.88 -15.24
N ALA A 156 -0.89 4.14 -16.00
CA ALA A 156 -0.83 3.82 -17.43
C ALA A 156 -0.59 2.32 -17.73
N ARG A 157 0.02 1.56 -16.81
CA ARG A 157 0.51 0.20 -17.07
C ARG A 157 -0.20 -0.88 -16.26
N THR A 158 -0.97 -0.48 -15.25
CA THR A 158 -1.65 -1.39 -14.33
C THR A 158 -3.09 -0.91 -14.10
N THR A 159 -3.87 -1.68 -13.36
CA THR A 159 -5.22 -1.27 -12.92
C THR A 159 -5.21 -0.35 -11.71
N LEU A 160 -4.02 -0.04 -11.17
CA LEU A 160 -3.87 0.83 -10.02
C LEU A 160 -3.94 2.29 -10.47
N THR A 161 -4.76 3.08 -9.79
CA THR A 161 -4.88 4.53 -10.01
C THR A 161 -4.38 5.29 -8.77
N PRO A 162 -3.06 5.44 -8.58
CA PRO A 162 -2.52 6.12 -7.43
C PRO A 162 -2.86 7.62 -7.47
N GLY A 163 -3.10 8.18 -6.29
CA GLY A 163 -3.16 9.64 -6.13
C GLY A 163 -1.77 10.28 -6.20
N GLU A 164 -1.75 11.63 -6.11
CA GLU A 164 -0.48 12.38 -6.03
C GLU A 164 0.32 11.98 -4.79
N PRO A 165 1.65 11.88 -4.91
CA PRO A 165 2.52 11.53 -3.79
C PRO A 165 2.44 12.54 -2.65
N MET A 166 2.64 12.06 -1.43
CA MET A 166 2.58 12.87 -0.22
C MET A 166 3.98 13.05 0.39
N ALA A 167 4.30 14.31 0.72
CA ALA A 167 5.44 14.63 1.58
C ALA A 167 5.05 14.36 3.04
N ILE A 168 5.80 13.55 3.76
CA ILE A 168 5.50 13.14 5.13
C ILE A 168 6.64 13.43 6.10
N ASP A 169 6.26 13.75 7.34
CA ASP A 169 7.13 13.80 8.50
C ASP A 169 6.82 12.59 9.40
N PRO A 170 7.73 11.62 9.56
CA PRO A 170 7.48 10.43 10.38
C PRO A 170 7.13 10.73 11.83
N ALA A 171 7.49 11.91 12.34
CA ALA A 171 7.17 12.31 13.70
C ALA A 171 5.69 12.72 13.88
N ARG A 172 5.01 13.15 12.80
CA ARG A 172 3.71 13.81 12.89
C ARG A 172 2.61 13.11 12.09
N ASP A 173 2.96 12.64 10.87
CA ASP A 173 1.97 12.10 9.93
C ASP A 173 1.63 10.65 10.24
N GLU A 174 0.44 10.19 9.83
CA GLU A 174 0.02 8.80 9.95
C GLU A 174 0.61 7.98 8.79
N LEU A 175 1.46 7.01 9.13
CA LEU A 175 2.22 6.24 8.15
C LEU A 175 1.44 5.05 7.57
N ALA A 176 0.44 4.55 8.31
CA ALA A 176 -0.31 3.36 7.95
C ALA A 176 -1.09 3.46 6.63
N PHE A 177 -1.34 4.69 6.14
CA PHE A 177 -2.05 4.92 4.87
C PHE A 177 -1.19 4.68 3.63
N TYR A 178 0.13 4.59 3.78
CA TYR A 178 1.05 4.49 2.65
C TYR A 178 1.63 3.07 2.56
N PRO A 179 1.45 2.37 1.43
CA PRO A 179 2.02 1.03 1.27
C PRO A 179 3.54 1.05 1.13
N LEU A 180 4.09 2.15 0.61
CA LEU A 180 5.50 2.37 0.39
C LEU A 180 5.87 3.79 0.80
N ILE A 181 6.89 3.92 1.64
CA ILE A 181 7.52 5.19 2.01
C ILE A 181 8.92 5.23 1.40
N TYR A 182 9.16 6.18 0.51
CA TYR A 182 10.48 6.46 -0.03
C TYR A 182 11.24 7.41 0.91
N TRP A 183 12.44 7.04 1.31
CA TRP A 183 13.27 7.85 2.20
C TRP A 183 14.60 8.19 1.56
N PRO A 184 14.74 9.38 0.94
CA PRO A 184 16.00 9.85 0.43
C PRO A 184 16.93 10.25 1.58
N ILE A 185 18.13 9.69 1.63
CA ILE A 185 19.09 9.98 2.71
C ILE A 185 19.91 11.23 2.37
N VAL A 186 20.01 12.13 3.35
CA VAL A 186 20.85 13.33 3.29
C VAL A 186 21.73 13.37 4.55
N ALA A 187 23.04 13.21 4.39
CA ALA A 187 23.98 13.02 5.51
C ALA A 187 24.10 14.22 6.43
N ASP A 188 23.93 15.44 5.89
CA ASP A 188 24.10 16.70 6.63
C ASP A 188 22.90 17.04 7.54
N ARG A 189 21.94 16.12 7.65
CA ARG A 189 20.73 16.34 8.48
C ARG A 189 20.85 15.63 9.81
N PRO A 190 20.24 16.18 10.87
CA PRO A 190 20.15 15.50 12.15
C PRO A 190 19.35 14.20 12.00
N LEU A 191 19.64 13.21 12.84
CA LEU A 191 18.81 12.01 12.93
C LEU A 191 17.40 12.40 13.38
N PRO A 192 16.37 11.66 12.92
CA PRO A 192 15.01 11.82 13.40
C PRO A 192 14.92 11.65 14.92
N SER A 193 13.87 12.21 15.51
CA SER A 193 13.60 12.02 16.93
C SER A 193 13.37 10.53 17.27
N ALA A 194 13.61 10.14 18.51
CA ALA A 194 13.37 8.79 18.99
C ALA A 194 11.91 8.35 18.76
N GLU A 195 10.97 9.31 18.86
CA GLU A 195 9.56 9.07 18.55
C GLU A 195 9.35 8.73 17.07
N ALA A 196 9.93 9.52 16.15
CA ALA A 196 9.85 9.23 14.72
C ALA A 196 10.46 7.87 14.36
N ILE A 197 11.59 7.51 14.97
CA ILE A 197 12.23 6.20 14.80
C ILE A 197 11.30 5.09 15.28
N THR A 198 10.67 5.26 16.45
CA THR A 198 9.71 4.29 16.99
C THR A 198 8.50 4.11 16.06
N ARG A 199 7.96 5.20 15.53
CA ARG A 199 6.82 5.16 14.60
C ARG A 199 7.17 4.43 13.29
N ILE A 200 8.35 4.70 12.72
CA ILE A 200 8.84 3.97 11.54
C ILE A 200 9.05 2.48 11.85
N SER A 201 9.66 2.15 13.01
CA SER A 201 9.81 0.75 13.42
C SER A 201 8.45 0.03 13.55
N ASN A 202 7.47 0.68 14.15
CA ASN A 202 6.12 0.14 14.27
C ASN A 202 5.43 -0.02 12.91
N TYR A 203 5.58 0.97 12.03
CA TYR A 203 5.06 0.90 10.66
C TYR A 203 5.63 -0.32 9.91
N MET A 204 6.95 -0.54 9.97
CA MET A 204 7.59 -1.72 9.37
C MET A 204 7.13 -3.04 10.00
N LYS A 205 6.95 -3.08 11.33
CA LYS A 205 6.44 -4.27 12.04
C LYS A 205 4.99 -4.60 11.69
N GLN A 206 4.20 -3.60 11.29
CA GLN A 206 2.80 -3.75 10.86
C GLN A 206 2.65 -4.08 9.37
N GLY A 207 3.74 -4.30 8.65
CA GLY A 207 3.73 -4.69 7.24
C GLY A 207 3.96 -3.54 6.25
N GLY A 208 4.24 -2.34 6.74
CA GLY A 208 4.66 -1.24 5.87
C GLY A 208 6.08 -1.41 5.37
N THR A 209 6.36 -0.92 4.17
CA THR A 209 7.70 -0.98 3.55
C THR A 209 8.33 0.39 3.43
N VAL A 210 9.59 0.50 3.88
CA VAL A 210 10.41 1.71 3.68
C VAL A 210 11.52 1.42 2.67
N LEU A 211 11.60 2.24 1.63
CA LEU A 211 12.67 2.23 0.64
C LEU A 211 13.68 3.34 0.96
N PHE A 212 14.78 2.99 1.58
CA PHE A 212 15.89 3.89 1.84
C PHE A 212 16.78 4.01 0.59
N ASP A 213 17.04 5.24 0.17
CA ASP A 213 17.89 5.51 -0.98
C ASP A 213 19.03 6.46 -0.57
N THR A 214 20.24 5.92 -0.46
CA THR A 214 21.42 6.72 -0.09
C THR A 214 21.88 7.61 -1.22
N ARG A 215 21.51 7.32 -2.47
CA ARG A 215 21.77 8.11 -3.69
C ARG A 215 23.26 8.39 -3.95
N ASP A 216 24.14 7.65 -3.31
CA ASP A 216 25.58 7.87 -3.28
C ASP A 216 26.37 6.99 -4.27
N ALA A 217 25.69 6.13 -5.05
CA ALA A 217 26.40 5.24 -5.99
C ALA A 217 27.19 5.98 -7.08
N LEU A 218 26.86 7.24 -7.36
CA LEU A 218 27.66 8.09 -8.27
C LEU A 218 28.87 8.75 -7.58
N THR A 219 28.80 8.93 -6.27
CA THR A 219 29.80 9.67 -5.47
C THR A 219 30.68 8.75 -4.64
N SER A 220 30.23 7.50 -4.42
CA SER A 220 31.00 6.49 -3.68
C SER A 220 32.33 6.22 -4.40
N ARG A 221 33.43 6.49 -3.70
CA ARG A 221 34.77 6.19 -4.22
C ARG A 221 35.01 4.69 -4.18
N SER A 222 35.65 4.16 -5.21
CA SER A 222 35.99 2.73 -5.36
C SER A 222 36.97 2.19 -4.28
N GLY A 223 37.17 2.89 -3.17
CA GLY A 223 38.14 2.59 -2.14
C GLY A 223 37.63 1.87 -0.91
N GLY A 224 36.34 1.45 -0.88
CA GLY A 224 35.80 0.67 0.24
C GLY A 224 35.40 1.47 1.48
N GLU A 225 35.57 2.80 1.48
CA GLU A 225 35.08 3.66 2.56
C GLU A 225 33.57 3.89 2.41
N SER A 226 32.84 3.79 3.55
CA SER A 226 31.41 4.08 3.59
C SER A 226 31.17 5.58 3.34
N SER A 227 30.21 5.91 2.49
CA SER A 227 29.81 7.29 2.27
C SER A 227 29.18 7.93 3.53
N PRO A 228 29.14 9.27 3.63
CA PRO A 228 28.43 9.94 4.70
C PRO A 228 26.96 9.51 4.81
N GLU A 229 26.29 9.29 3.69
CA GLU A 229 24.90 8.84 3.60
C GLU A 229 24.73 7.41 4.15
N GLN A 230 25.65 6.52 3.83
CA GLN A 230 25.67 5.15 4.38
C GLN A 230 25.93 5.16 5.87
N LEU A 231 26.83 6.01 6.37
CA LEU A 231 27.10 6.14 7.79
C LEU A 231 25.90 6.74 8.53
N TRP A 232 25.21 7.70 7.92
CA TRP A 232 23.99 8.27 8.47
C TRP A 232 22.89 7.21 8.57
N LEU A 233 22.66 6.44 7.47
CA LEU A 233 21.67 5.36 7.45
C LEU A 233 21.99 4.29 8.49
N ARG A 234 23.25 3.88 8.65
CA ARG A 234 23.65 2.93 9.69
C ARG A 234 23.31 3.43 11.09
N ARG A 235 23.55 4.72 11.37
CA ARG A 235 23.19 5.31 12.68
C ARG A 235 21.68 5.33 12.90
N LEU A 236 20.89 5.60 11.86
CA LEU A 236 19.45 5.55 11.93
C LEU A 236 18.98 4.11 12.25
N LEU A 237 19.46 3.14 11.48
CA LEU A 237 19.05 1.75 11.57
C LEU A 237 19.56 1.05 12.85
N ALA A 238 20.61 1.56 13.49
CA ALA A 238 21.07 1.04 14.80
C ALA A 238 20.01 1.14 15.90
N ASN A 239 19.00 2.00 15.74
CA ASN A 239 17.90 2.19 16.69
C ASN A 239 16.58 1.56 16.20
N VAL A 240 16.62 0.79 15.13
CA VAL A 240 15.49 0.11 14.52
C VAL A 240 15.75 -1.39 14.54
N ASP A 241 14.76 -2.18 14.83
CA ASP A 241 14.84 -3.65 14.76
C ASP A 241 14.85 -4.09 13.28
N VAL A 242 16.04 -4.05 12.67
CA VAL A 242 16.24 -4.37 11.26
C VAL A 242 16.57 -5.84 11.11
N PRO A 243 15.91 -6.58 10.21
CA PRO A 243 16.28 -7.96 9.91
C PRO A 243 17.66 -8.05 9.23
N GLU A 244 18.20 -9.24 9.15
CA GLU A 244 19.38 -9.48 8.32
C GLU A 244 19.06 -9.14 6.86
N LEU A 245 20.00 -8.49 6.16
CA LEU A 245 19.82 -7.99 4.81
C LEU A 245 20.74 -8.73 3.84
N GLU A 246 20.21 -9.00 2.63
CA GLU A 246 20.96 -9.55 1.52
C GLU A 246 20.70 -8.77 0.23
N PRO A 247 21.62 -8.79 -0.75
CA PRO A 247 21.31 -8.31 -2.09
C PRO A 247 20.12 -9.09 -2.66
N VAL A 248 19.19 -8.42 -3.32
CA VAL A 248 17.99 -9.07 -3.89
C VAL A 248 18.42 -10.24 -4.79
N PRO A 249 18.04 -11.49 -4.44
CA PRO A 249 18.33 -12.66 -5.26
C PRO A 249 17.62 -12.58 -6.62
N ARG A 250 18.21 -13.16 -7.68
CA ARG A 250 17.62 -13.13 -9.01
C ARG A 250 16.27 -13.80 -9.13
N ASP A 251 16.01 -14.79 -8.30
CA ASP A 251 14.75 -15.54 -8.23
C ASP A 251 13.74 -14.95 -7.26
N HIS A 252 14.08 -13.87 -6.55
CA HIS A 252 13.20 -13.22 -5.60
C HIS A 252 11.92 -12.69 -6.27
N VAL A 253 10.79 -12.72 -5.55
CA VAL A 253 9.47 -12.25 -6.05
C VAL A 253 9.55 -10.81 -6.57
N LEU A 254 10.28 -9.93 -5.90
CA LEU A 254 10.46 -8.52 -6.28
C LEU A 254 10.99 -8.37 -7.73
N THR A 255 11.84 -9.30 -8.22
CA THR A 255 12.36 -9.26 -9.59
C THR A 255 11.35 -9.70 -10.65
N LYS A 256 10.22 -10.29 -10.25
CA LYS A 256 9.23 -10.92 -11.13
C LYS A 256 7.79 -10.44 -10.88
N THR A 257 7.59 -9.47 -9.99
CA THR A 257 6.25 -9.06 -9.56
C THR A 257 5.36 -8.61 -10.71
N PHE A 258 5.89 -7.84 -11.65
CA PHE A 258 5.16 -7.41 -12.84
C PHE A 258 6.06 -7.50 -14.10
N TYR A 259 7.27 -6.99 -14.01
CA TYR A 259 8.31 -7.11 -15.03
C TYR A 259 9.36 -8.10 -14.59
N LEU A 260 10.00 -8.77 -15.54
CA LEU A 260 11.20 -9.55 -15.27
C LEU A 260 12.41 -8.60 -15.26
N LEU A 261 13.10 -8.54 -14.14
CA LEU A 261 14.21 -7.63 -13.90
C LEU A 261 15.45 -8.40 -13.47
N ASP A 262 16.60 -8.06 -14.08
CA ASP A 262 17.89 -8.59 -13.65
C ASP A 262 18.54 -7.70 -12.58
N SER A 263 18.14 -6.43 -12.49
CA SER A 263 18.71 -5.44 -11.56
C SER A 263 17.75 -4.27 -11.33
N PHE A 264 17.97 -3.54 -10.25
CA PHE A 264 17.19 -2.36 -9.88
C PHE A 264 18.01 -1.10 -10.17
N VAL A 265 17.98 -0.68 -11.43
CA VAL A 265 18.71 0.51 -11.87
C VAL A 265 17.96 1.79 -11.53
N GLY A 266 18.69 2.85 -11.22
CA GLY A 266 18.18 4.20 -11.00
C GLY A 266 18.93 5.19 -11.89
N ARG A 267 19.33 6.34 -11.35
CA ARG A 267 20.24 7.27 -12.01
C ARG A 267 21.58 6.62 -12.31
N THR A 268 21.96 5.66 -11.50
CA THR A 268 23.11 4.80 -11.74
C THR A 268 22.66 3.33 -11.78
N ALA A 269 23.46 2.51 -12.43
CA ALA A 269 23.31 1.07 -12.49
C ALA A 269 24.35 0.33 -11.61
N ALA A 270 25.19 1.06 -10.87
CA ALA A 270 26.31 0.50 -10.13
C ALA A 270 25.94 -0.04 -8.75
N GLY A 271 24.88 0.49 -8.12
CA GLY A 271 24.45 0.08 -6.79
C GLY A 271 23.55 -1.15 -6.83
N GLN A 272 23.53 -1.87 -5.72
CA GLN A 272 22.64 -3.02 -5.51
C GLN A 272 21.41 -2.60 -4.74
N MET A 273 20.32 -3.37 -4.90
CA MET A 273 19.15 -3.32 -4.03
C MET A 273 19.31 -4.38 -2.96
N TRP A 274 19.13 -3.98 -1.71
CA TRP A 274 19.17 -4.85 -0.54
C TRP A 274 17.76 -5.05 0.01
N ILE A 275 17.50 -6.26 0.50
CA ILE A 275 16.21 -6.68 1.02
C ILE A 275 16.43 -7.55 2.27
N GLU A 276 15.38 -7.80 3.04
CA GLU A 276 15.42 -8.77 4.13
C GLU A 276 15.81 -10.15 3.63
N ALA A 277 16.84 -10.73 4.25
CA ALA A 277 17.27 -12.09 3.96
C ALA A 277 16.19 -13.08 4.35
N LEU A 278 15.80 -13.94 3.42
CA LEU A 278 14.86 -15.02 3.72
C LEU A 278 15.59 -16.12 4.49
N PRO A 279 15.11 -16.51 5.68
CA PRO A 279 15.71 -17.62 6.42
C PRO A 279 15.65 -18.91 5.60
N PRO A 280 16.61 -19.85 5.80
CA PRO A 280 16.60 -21.15 5.16
C PRO A 280 15.25 -21.85 5.34
N GLU A 281 14.82 -22.62 4.36
CA GLU A 281 13.49 -23.25 4.30
C GLU A 281 13.18 -24.11 5.55
N ALA A 282 14.21 -24.74 6.13
CA ALA A 282 14.10 -25.51 7.37
C ALA A 282 13.74 -24.69 8.62
N GLU A 283 14.06 -23.39 8.62
CA GLU A 283 13.75 -22.48 9.73
C GLU A 283 12.41 -21.76 9.56
N ARG A 284 11.87 -21.71 8.33
CA ARG A 284 10.57 -21.06 8.02
C ARG A 284 9.41 -21.77 8.71
N ALA A 285 9.48 -23.09 8.88
CA ALA A 285 8.43 -23.90 9.51
C ALA A 285 8.28 -23.63 11.02
N ASN A 286 9.30 -23.11 11.70
CA ASN A 286 9.34 -22.92 13.16
C ASN A 286 9.26 -21.43 13.60
N ARG A 287 9.26 -20.46 12.69
CA ARG A 287 9.08 -19.05 13.04
C ARG A 287 7.60 -18.72 13.18
N PRO A 288 7.21 -17.96 14.23
CA PRO A 288 5.89 -17.36 14.26
C PRO A 288 5.75 -16.49 12.99
N VAL A 289 4.66 -16.71 12.24
CA VAL A 289 4.30 -15.93 11.06
C VAL A 289 4.32 -14.45 11.49
N ARG A 290 5.30 -13.68 11.00
CA ARG A 290 5.23 -12.22 11.15
C ARG A 290 3.90 -11.81 10.53
N SER A 291 3.24 -10.84 11.14
CA SER A 291 1.95 -10.31 10.67
C SER A 291 2.15 -9.46 9.39
N GLY A 292 2.69 -10.06 8.35
CA GLY A 292 2.92 -9.46 7.06
C GLY A 292 3.04 -10.56 6.03
N ASP A 293 2.53 -10.34 4.85
CA ASP A 293 2.43 -11.28 3.73
C ASP A 293 3.80 -11.62 3.08
N ASN A 294 4.87 -11.85 3.87
CA ASN A 294 6.25 -12.05 3.41
C ASN A 294 6.83 -10.92 2.54
N VAL A 295 6.29 -9.72 2.67
CA VAL A 295 6.87 -8.51 2.08
C VAL A 295 7.97 -8.00 3.01
N SER A 296 9.15 -7.70 2.46
CA SER A 296 10.21 -7.09 3.24
C SER A 296 9.80 -5.71 3.74
N PRO A 297 9.94 -5.42 5.02
CA PRO A 297 9.63 -4.10 5.57
C PRO A 297 10.69 -3.04 5.17
N ILE A 298 11.82 -3.49 4.63
CA ILE A 298 12.95 -2.63 4.33
C ILE A 298 13.54 -2.97 2.95
N LEU A 299 13.75 -1.94 2.15
CA LEU A 299 14.51 -1.96 0.92
C LEU A 299 15.58 -0.88 1.00
N ILE A 300 16.81 -1.18 0.58
CA ILE A 300 17.90 -0.20 0.57
C ILE A 300 18.55 -0.18 -0.80
N THR A 301 18.78 1.00 -1.34
CA THR A 301 19.52 1.20 -2.59
C THR A 301 20.41 2.44 -2.51
N SER A 302 21.35 2.53 -3.43
CA SER A 302 22.19 3.71 -3.63
C SER A 302 22.00 4.34 -5.00
N ASN A 303 21.03 3.86 -5.78
CA ASN A 303 20.91 4.13 -7.22
C ASN A 303 20.15 5.41 -7.58
N ASP A 304 19.66 6.19 -6.60
CA ASP A 304 18.86 7.41 -6.81
C ASP A 304 17.65 7.14 -7.73
N LEU A 305 16.75 6.32 -7.22
CA LEU A 305 15.57 5.88 -7.98
C LEU A 305 14.64 7.04 -8.30
N ALA A 306 14.33 7.88 -7.32
CA ALA A 306 13.46 9.03 -7.53
C ALA A 306 14.02 10.00 -8.58
N GLY A 307 15.32 10.27 -8.53
CA GLY A 307 15.99 11.06 -9.55
C GLY A 307 15.93 10.45 -10.97
N ALA A 308 15.94 9.10 -11.05
CA ALA A 308 15.78 8.43 -12.34
C ALA A 308 14.34 8.55 -12.89
N TRP A 309 13.33 8.56 -12.02
CA TRP A 309 11.92 8.71 -12.42
C TRP A 309 11.53 10.15 -12.70
N ALA A 310 12.22 11.12 -12.07
CA ALA A 310 11.85 12.52 -12.10
C ALA A 310 11.86 13.11 -13.52
N VAL A 311 10.70 13.66 -13.90
CA VAL A 311 10.51 14.38 -15.15
C VAL A 311 9.89 15.75 -14.89
N SER A 312 10.20 16.71 -15.76
CA SER A 312 9.57 18.02 -15.75
C SER A 312 8.07 17.93 -16.10
N ARG A 313 7.37 19.04 -16.01
CA ARG A 313 5.97 19.13 -16.45
C ARG A 313 5.78 18.81 -17.94
N ASN A 314 6.81 19.01 -18.74
CA ASN A 314 6.81 18.73 -20.17
C ASN A 314 7.16 17.24 -20.46
N GLY A 315 7.49 16.44 -19.45
CA GLY A 315 7.91 15.05 -19.60
C GLY A 315 9.41 14.87 -19.81
N ASP A 316 10.20 15.95 -19.83
CA ASP A 316 11.65 15.87 -20.00
C ASP A 316 12.32 15.36 -18.73
N PRO A 317 13.32 14.48 -18.84
CA PRO A 317 14.12 14.04 -17.71
C PRO A 317 14.79 15.18 -16.96
N LEU A 318 14.65 15.22 -15.62
CA LEU A 318 15.31 16.26 -14.81
C LEU A 318 16.80 15.98 -14.60
N PHE A 319 17.19 14.72 -14.54
CA PHE A 319 18.56 14.34 -14.23
C PHE A 319 19.12 13.40 -15.29
N PRO A 320 20.42 13.55 -15.65
CA PRO A 320 21.11 12.59 -16.48
C PRO A 320 21.27 11.25 -15.77
N LEU A 321 21.31 10.18 -16.53
CA LEU A 321 21.57 8.83 -16.06
C LEU A 321 23.00 8.41 -16.34
N THR A 322 23.56 7.50 -15.56
CA THR A 322 24.89 6.92 -15.74
C THR A 322 24.80 5.40 -15.73
N PRO A 323 25.25 4.71 -16.76
CA PRO A 323 25.94 5.16 -18.00
C PRO A 323 25.04 5.87 -19.03
N GLY A 324 23.74 6.03 -18.80
CA GLY A 324 22.87 6.81 -19.69
C GLY A 324 22.42 6.07 -20.94
N THR A 325 22.30 4.74 -20.88
CA THR A 325 21.77 3.96 -22.02
C THR A 325 20.29 4.30 -22.24
N GLY A 326 19.83 4.30 -23.49
CA GLY A 326 18.45 4.69 -23.85
C GLY A 326 17.36 3.87 -23.14
N ARG A 327 17.68 2.67 -22.67
CA ARG A 327 16.76 1.79 -21.94
C ARG A 327 16.81 1.97 -20.43
N GLN A 328 17.82 2.63 -19.85
CA GLN A 328 18.03 2.70 -18.40
C GLN A 328 16.85 3.33 -17.67
N ARG A 329 16.28 4.43 -18.19
CA ARG A 329 15.12 5.10 -17.59
C ARG A 329 13.88 4.21 -17.59
N GLU A 330 13.64 3.52 -18.70
CA GLU A 330 12.54 2.56 -18.76
C GLU A 330 12.73 1.43 -17.74
N MET A 331 13.96 0.92 -17.60
CA MET A 331 14.27 -0.11 -16.59
C MET A 331 14.10 0.43 -15.17
N ALA A 332 14.46 1.69 -14.90
CA ALA A 332 14.22 2.34 -13.63
C ALA A 332 12.71 2.47 -13.30
N ILE A 333 11.90 2.83 -14.29
CA ILE A 333 10.43 2.88 -14.12
C ILE A 333 9.88 1.47 -13.88
N ARG A 334 10.33 0.46 -14.59
CA ARG A 334 9.93 -0.95 -14.36
C ARG A 334 10.30 -1.42 -12.95
N ALA A 335 11.48 -1.04 -12.48
CA ALA A 335 11.90 -1.31 -11.11
C ALA A 335 10.95 -0.67 -10.09
N GLY A 336 10.58 0.59 -10.28
CA GLY A 336 9.59 1.27 -9.44
C GLY A 336 8.22 0.61 -9.45
N VAL A 337 7.73 0.21 -10.63
CA VAL A 337 6.45 -0.53 -10.76
C VAL A 337 6.52 -1.85 -9.99
N ASN A 338 7.61 -2.62 -10.13
CA ASN A 338 7.77 -3.87 -9.39
C ASN A 338 7.80 -3.63 -7.87
N ILE A 339 8.54 -2.61 -7.40
CA ILE A 339 8.61 -2.28 -5.98
C ILE A 339 7.21 -1.97 -5.42
N VAL A 340 6.46 -1.09 -6.07
CA VAL A 340 5.12 -0.72 -5.58
C VAL A 340 4.16 -1.91 -5.62
N LEU A 341 4.15 -2.69 -6.70
CA LEU A 341 3.26 -3.85 -6.76
C LEU A 341 3.68 -4.95 -5.77
N TYR A 342 4.97 -5.11 -5.50
CA TYR A 342 5.46 -6.01 -4.45
C TYR A 342 4.91 -5.62 -3.07
N THR A 343 4.93 -4.34 -2.73
CA THR A 343 4.41 -3.87 -1.43
C THR A 343 2.89 -4.01 -1.31
N LEU A 344 2.16 -3.98 -2.42
CA LEU A 344 0.69 -4.07 -2.44
C LEU A 344 0.17 -5.51 -2.55
N THR A 345 0.88 -6.39 -3.25
CA THR A 345 0.41 -7.75 -3.56
C THR A 345 1.03 -8.82 -2.68
N GLY A 346 2.13 -8.50 -2.00
CA GLY A 346 2.78 -9.40 -1.06
C GLY A 346 2.97 -10.81 -1.58
N ASN A 347 2.58 -11.77 -0.78
CA ASN A 347 2.79 -13.20 -0.99
C ASN A 347 1.91 -13.83 -2.08
N TYR A 348 0.87 -13.15 -2.55
CA TYR A 348 -0.07 -13.72 -3.55
C TYR A 348 0.65 -14.23 -4.82
N LYS A 349 1.74 -13.58 -5.22
CA LYS A 349 2.54 -14.02 -6.37
C LYS A 349 3.62 -15.05 -6.02
N ALA A 350 4.11 -15.08 -4.79
CA ALA A 350 5.01 -16.13 -4.34
C ALA A 350 4.30 -17.50 -4.41
N ASP A 351 3.05 -17.56 -3.96
CA ASP A 351 2.24 -18.78 -4.04
C ASP A 351 2.01 -19.25 -5.48
N GLN A 352 1.85 -18.33 -6.43
CA GLN A 352 1.70 -18.69 -7.86
C GLN A 352 2.99 -19.26 -8.49
N VAL A 353 4.15 -18.82 -8.05
CA VAL A 353 5.45 -19.37 -8.50
C VAL A 353 5.64 -20.78 -7.95
N HIS A 354 5.28 -21.00 -6.68
CA HIS A 354 5.35 -22.33 -6.06
C HIS A 354 4.33 -23.33 -6.63
N VAL A 355 3.16 -22.87 -7.07
CA VAL A 355 2.17 -23.74 -7.72
C VAL A 355 2.73 -24.37 -9.00
N ARG A 356 3.56 -23.66 -9.75
CA ARG A 356 4.20 -24.19 -10.96
C ARG A 356 5.21 -25.30 -10.64
N ASP A 357 6.06 -25.08 -9.62
CA ASP A 357 7.01 -26.10 -9.13
C ASP A 357 6.27 -27.31 -8.53
N LEU A 358 5.12 -27.07 -7.89
CA LEU A 358 4.29 -28.13 -7.32
C LEU A 358 3.60 -28.94 -8.42
N LEU A 359 3.12 -28.30 -9.47
CA LEU A 359 2.55 -28.98 -10.63
C LEU A 359 3.58 -29.79 -11.42
N GLU A 360 4.83 -29.30 -11.53
CA GLU A 360 5.92 -30.05 -12.14
C GLU A 360 6.32 -31.28 -11.31
N ARG A 361 6.30 -31.18 -9.96
CA ARG A 361 6.53 -32.33 -9.06
C ARG A 361 5.39 -33.35 -9.05
N LEU A 362 4.16 -32.95 -9.33
CA LEU A 362 3.00 -33.84 -9.41
C LEU A 362 2.84 -34.48 -10.81
N ALA A 363 3.55 -33.96 -11.82
CA ALA A 363 3.55 -34.51 -13.18
C ALA A 363 4.62 -35.60 -13.40
N HIS A 364 5.45 -35.86 -12.40
CA HIS A 364 6.42 -36.94 -12.32
C HIS A 364 6.03 -37.96 -11.24
#